data_7ea73f54f6fbc44d3c1587c893c155d1
#
_entry.id   7ea73f54f6fbc44d3c1587c893c155d1
#
_cell.length_a   1.000
_cell.length_b   1.000
_cell.length_c   1.000
_cell.angle_alpha   90.00
_cell.angle_beta   90.00
_cell.angle_gamma   90.00
#
_symmetry.space_group_name_H-M   'P 1'
#
loop_
_entity.id
_entity.type
_entity.pdbx_description
1 polymer ?
#
loop_
_entity_poly.entity_id
_entity_poly.type
_entity_poly.pdbx_seq_one_letter_code
_entity_poly.pdbx_strand_id
1 'polypeptide(L)'
;MSSSTPVAVNHYRWDDMPAEPLKPGLTRKLITGERMMIAHVYFKKGEVVPQHSHDNEQLTYILSGALHFKFGAQGEQEITVRAGEVVVIPLFRALAPCEAIQ
;
A
#
# COMPACT_ATOMS: atom_id res chain seq x y z
N MET A 1 37.21 -19.39 13.74
CA MET A 1 35.84 -19.21 13.31
C MET A 1 35.09 -18.34 14.30
N SER A 2 34.47 -17.36 13.82
CA SER A 2 33.70 -16.51 14.69
C SER A 2 32.40 -17.21 15.05
N SER A 3 32.06 -17.18 16.30
CA SER A 3 30.71 -17.55 16.67
C SER A 3 29.82 -16.38 16.30
N SER A 4 28.84 -16.64 15.47
CA SER A 4 27.91 -15.62 15.10
C SER A 4 26.71 -15.63 16.04
N THR A 5 26.29 -14.47 16.46
CA THR A 5 25.00 -14.32 17.10
C THR A 5 23.93 -14.62 16.07
N PRO A 6 22.96 -15.47 16.36
CA PRO A 6 21.88 -15.70 15.40
C PRO A 6 21.18 -14.39 15.04
N VAL A 7 20.94 -14.23 13.78
CA VAL A 7 20.16 -13.09 13.30
C VAL A 7 18.68 -13.41 13.47
N ALA A 8 17.94 -12.49 14.04
CA ALA A 8 16.50 -12.66 14.21
C ALA A 8 15.80 -12.42 12.87
N VAL A 9 15.58 -13.51 12.16
CA VAL A 9 14.91 -13.45 10.84
C VAL A 9 13.49 -13.97 11.02
N ASN A 10 12.52 -13.17 10.54
CA ASN A 10 11.13 -13.58 10.53
C ASN A 10 10.72 -13.95 9.11
N HIS A 11 9.94 -15.02 9.00
CA HIS A 11 9.52 -15.56 7.72
C HIS A 11 8.00 -15.66 7.69
N TYR A 12 7.37 -15.08 6.67
CA TYR A 12 5.91 -15.00 6.57
C TYR A 12 5.43 -15.51 5.23
N ARG A 13 4.24 -16.07 5.22
CA ARG A 13 3.50 -16.35 4.00
C ARG A 13 2.23 -15.52 4.01
N TRP A 14 1.95 -14.85 2.89
CA TRP A 14 0.75 -14.01 2.81
C TRP A 14 -0.54 -14.79 3.07
N ASP A 15 -0.60 -16.04 2.61
CA ASP A 15 -1.80 -16.86 2.79
C ASP A 15 -2.09 -17.17 4.25
N ASP A 16 -1.05 -17.16 5.09
CA ASP A 16 -1.19 -17.43 6.52
C ASP A 16 -1.50 -16.17 7.34
N MET A 17 -1.43 -15.00 6.71
CA MET A 17 -1.63 -13.73 7.40
C MET A 17 -3.11 -13.43 7.55
N PRO A 18 -3.53 -12.93 8.71
CA PRO A 18 -4.92 -12.53 8.89
C PRO A 18 -5.26 -11.31 8.04
N ALA A 19 -6.45 -11.31 7.47
CA ALA A 19 -6.97 -10.15 6.76
C ALA A 19 -7.65 -9.22 7.76
N GLU A 20 -7.26 -7.95 7.76
CA GLU A 20 -7.84 -6.92 8.61
C GLU A 20 -8.81 -6.09 7.80
N PRO A 21 -10.11 -6.12 8.12
CA PRO A 21 -11.07 -5.27 7.43
C PRO A 21 -10.91 -3.83 7.93
N LEU A 22 -10.74 -2.89 7.00
CA LEU A 22 -10.67 -1.47 7.31
C LEU A 22 -12.05 -0.83 7.20
N LYS A 23 -12.81 -1.28 6.23
CA LYS A 23 -14.21 -0.93 6.02
C LYS A 23 -14.79 -1.92 5.01
N PRO A 24 -16.11 -1.97 4.80
CA PRO A 24 -16.67 -2.85 3.77
C PRO A 24 -16.04 -2.55 2.40
N GLY A 25 -15.52 -3.58 1.74
CA GLY A 25 -14.87 -3.44 0.45
C GLY A 25 -13.39 -3.10 0.49
N LEU A 26 -12.80 -2.97 1.68
CA LEU A 26 -11.38 -2.64 1.83
C LEU A 26 -10.78 -3.46 2.97
N THR A 27 -9.86 -4.36 2.63
CA THR A 27 -9.14 -5.18 3.60
C THR A 27 -7.64 -5.11 3.33
N ARG A 28 -6.85 -5.42 4.34
CA ARG A 28 -5.40 -5.47 4.18
C ARG A 28 -4.78 -6.61 4.98
N LYS A 29 -3.60 -7.03 4.55
CA LYS A 29 -2.67 -7.87 5.30
C LYS A 29 -1.37 -7.09 5.44
N LEU A 30 -0.78 -7.12 6.62
CA LEU A 30 0.29 -6.22 6.98
C LEU A 30 1.46 -6.95 7.59
N ILE A 31 2.67 -6.63 7.17
CA ILE A 31 3.92 -7.12 7.77
C ILE A 31 4.80 -5.91 8.04
N THR A 32 5.24 -5.75 9.28
CA THR A 32 6.08 -4.62 9.69
C THR A 32 7.46 -5.09 10.11
N GLY A 33 8.48 -4.38 9.64
CA GLY A 33 9.83 -4.44 10.18
C GLY A 33 10.07 -3.28 11.12
N GLU A 34 11.32 -2.99 11.43
CA GLU A 34 11.67 -1.86 12.28
C GLU A 34 11.46 -0.51 11.58
N ARG A 35 11.77 -0.45 10.28
CA ARG A 35 11.77 0.80 9.51
C ARG A 35 10.86 0.77 8.32
N MET A 36 10.33 -0.39 8.01
CA MET A 36 9.57 -0.60 6.78
C MET A 36 8.31 -1.40 7.10
N MET A 37 7.36 -1.22 6.23
CA MET A 37 6.11 -1.96 6.30
C MET A 37 5.73 -2.35 4.88
N ILE A 38 5.24 -3.57 4.72
CA ILE A 38 4.67 -4.00 3.46
C ILE A 38 3.24 -4.46 3.71
N ALA A 39 2.35 -4.11 2.81
CA ALA A 39 0.95 -4.47 2.94
C ALA A 39 0.40 -4.96 1.62
N HIS A 40 -0.43 -5.98 1.67
CA HIS A 40 -1.34 -6.31 0.58
C HIS A 40 -2.68 -5.66 0.91
N VAL A 41 -3.17 -4.86 -0.01
CA VAL A 41 -4.44 -4.14 0.15
C VAL A 41 -5.40 -4.62 -0.92
N TYR A 42 -6.60 -4.98 -0.51
CA TYR A 42 -7.63 -5.54 -1.38
C TYR A 42 -8.80 -4.57 -1.42
N PHE A 43 -9.12 -4.11 -2.62
CA PHE A 43 -10.22 -3.18 -2.88
C PHE A 43 -11.30 -3.86 -3.69
N LYS A 44 -12.54 -3.65 -3.33
CA LYS A 44 -13.63 -3.90 -4.27
C LYS A 44 -13.70 -2.74 -5.26
N LYS A 45 -14.13 -3.03 -6.47
CA LYS A 45 -14.32 -2.00 -7.50
C LYS A 45 -15.20 -0.88 -6.96
N GLY A 46 -14.78 0.36 -7.20
CA GLY A 46 -15.49 1.55 -6.75
C GLY A 46 -15.14 2.00 -5.34
N GLU A 47 -14.39 1.19 -4.58
CA GLU A 47 -13.99 1.57 -3.24
C GLU A 47 -12.98 2.70 -3.28
N VAL A 48 -13.11 3.65 -2.35
CA VAL A 48 -12.31 4.87 -2.33
C VAL A 48 -11.58 4.97 -1.00
N VAL A 49 -10.28 5.30 -1.06
CA VAL A 49 -9.50 5.67 0.11
C VAL A 49 -9.51 7.19 0.19
N PRO A 50 -9.96 7.77 1.32
CA PRO A 50 -10.01 9.24 1.46
C PRO A 50 -8.63 9.87 1.42
N GLN A 51 -8.61 11.17 1.19
CA GLN A 51 -7.40 11.97 1.20
C GLN A 51 -6.66 11.84 2.53
N HIS A 52 -5.37 11.62 2.46
CA HIS A 52 -4.50 11.56 3.64
C HIS A 52 -3.07 11.90 3.23
N SER A 53 -2.20 12.08 4.20
CA SER A 53 -0.78 12.31 3.97
C SER A 53 0.03 11.30 4.77
N HIS A 54 1.25 11.06 4.32
CA HIS A 54 2.16 10.12 4.97
C HIS A 54 3.44 10.81 5.42
N ASP A 55 3.99 10.33 6.53
CA ASP A 55 5.31 10.75 7.00
C ASP A 55 6.43 9.97 6.32
N ASN A 56 6.12 9.05 5.45
CA ASN A 56 7.09 8.17 4.80
C ASN A 56 6.78 8.03 3.31
N GLU A 57 7.80 7.69 2.56
CA GLU A 57 7.68 7.36 1.15
C GLU A 57 6.84 6.10 1.00
N GLN A 58 5.98 6.10 -0.02
CA GLN A 58 5.14 4.94 -0.33
C GLN A 58 5.39 4.47 -1.75
N LEU A 59 5.59 3.17 -1.91
CA LEU A 59 5.61 2.52 -3.21
C LEU A 59 4.38 1.63 -3.31
N THR A 60 3.62 1.81 -4.38
CA THR A 60 2.42 1.01 -4.63
C THR A 60 2.57 0.24 -5.93
N TYR A 61 2.55 -1.06 -5.82
CA TYR A 61 2.64 -1.98 -6.95
C TYR A 61 1.27 -2.63 -7.15
N ILE A 62 0.68 -2.42 -8.33
CA ILE A 62 -0.62 -2.97 -8.64
C ILE A 62 -0.44 -4.40 -9.15
N LEU A 63 -0.96 -5.37 -8.41
CA LEU A 63 -0.87 -6.78 -8.78
C LEU A 63 -2.01 -7.19 -9.70
N SER A 64 -3.19 -6.62 -9.50
CA SER A 64 -4.33 -6.88 -10.38
C SER A 64 -5.28 -5.69 -10.35
N GLY A 65 -6.03 -5.48 -11.42
CA GLY A 65 -6.95 -4.38 -11.55
C GLY A 65 -6.25 -3.05 -11.83
N ALA A 66 -6.82 -1.97 -11.34
CA ALA A 66 -6.28 -0.63 -11.51
C ALA A 66 -6.75 0.29 -10.39
N LEU A 67 -5.90 1.25 -10.03
CA LEU A 67 -6.23 2.32 -9.10
C LEU A 67 -6.09 3.66 -9.80
N HIS A 68 -7.02 4.54 -9.54
CA HIS A 68 -6.96 5.92 -9.97
C HIS A 68 -6.60 6.79 -8.78
N PHE A 69 -5.47 7.49 -8.87
CA PHE A 69 -4.95 8.34 -7.81
C PHE A 69 -5.13 9.81 -8.16
N LYS A 70 -5.41 10.60 -7.16
CA LYS A 70 -5.37 12.06 -7.24
C LYS A 70 -4.39 12.57 -6.22
N PHE A 71 -3.56 13.53 -6.60
CA PHE A 71 -2.55 14.14 -5.75
C PHE A 71 -2.72 15.65 -5.72
N GLY A 72 -2.22 16.25 -4.63
CA GLY A 72 -2.31 17.67 -4.42
C GLY A 72 -3.52 18.04 -3.58
N ALA A 73 -3.51 19.26 -3.03
CA ALA A 73 -4.55 19.71 -2.10
C ALA A 73 -5.95 19.69 -2.70
N GLN A 74 -6.04 19.85 -4.03
CA GLN A 74 -7.31 19.88 -4.75
C GLN A 74 -7.43 18.76 -5.79
N GLY A 75 -6.54 17.75 -5.72
CA GLY A 75 -6.57 16.63 -6.64
C GLY A 75 -6.20 17.02 -8.08
N GLU A 76 -5.38 18.04 -8.25
CA GLU A 76 -5.04 18.59 -9.57
C GLU A 76 -4.14 17.69 -10.40
N GLN A 77 -3.43 16.77 -9.78
CA GLN A 77 -2.62 15.78 -10.49
C GLN A 77 -3.29 14.42 -10.39
N GLU A 78 -3.52 13.76 -11.51
CA GLU A 78 -4.18 12.47 -11.55
C GLU A 78 -3.35 11.47 -12.32
N ILE A 79 -3.39 10.21 -11.88
CA ILE A 79 -2.74 9.10 -12.57
C ILE A 79 -3.53 7.83 -12.36
N THR A 80 -3.64 7.01 -13.40
CA THR A 80 -4.19 5.66 -13.31
C THR A 80 -3.04 4.67 -13.37
N VAL A 81 -2.95 3.81 -12.36
CA VAL A 81 -1.91 2.80 -12.25
C VAL A 81 -2.57 1.43 -12.42
N ARG A 82 -2.04 0.65 -13.35
CA ARG A 82 -2.63 -0.64 -13.75
C ARG A 82 -1.75 -1.80 -13.30
N ALA A 83 -2.28 -3.01 -13.42
CA ALA A 83 -1.53 -4.23 -13.07
C ALA A 83 -0.15 -4.22 -13.75
N GLY A 84 0.88 -4.55 -12.98
CA GLY A 84 2.26 -4.55 -13.43
C GLY A 84 2.97 -3.22 -13.32
N GLU A 85 2.29 -2.18 -12.88
CA GLU A 85 2.86 -0.83 -12.75
C GLU A 85 3.08 -0.46 -11.30
N VAL A 86 4.03 0.45 -11.08
CA VAL A 86 4.39 0.93 -9.75
C VAL A 86 4.33 2.45 -9.74
N VAL A 87 3.77 3.00 -8.68
CA VAL A 87 3.83 4.43 -8.43
C VAL A 87 4.62 4.69 -7.14
N VAL A 88 5.49 5.68 -7.18
CA VAL A 88 6.27 6.13 -6.04
C VAL A 88 5.69 7.45 -5.55
N ILE A 89 5.25 7.46 -4.31
CA ILE A 89 4.62 8.63 -3.72
C ILE A 89 5.59 9.23 -2.69
N PRO A 90 6.08 10.46 -2.93
CA PRO A 90 7.04 11.06 -2.04
C PRO A 90 6.48 11.33 -0.65
N LEU A 91 7.40 11.42 0.28
CA LEU A 91 7.18 11.84 1.65
C LEU A 91 6.47 13.20 1.72
N PHE A 92 5.58 13.39 2.68
CA PHE A 92 4.87 14.64 2.97
C PHE A 92 3.95 15.16 1.84
N ARG A 93 3.61 14.33 0.87
CA ARG A 93 2.65 14.75 -0.14
C ARG A 93 1.23 14.38 0.33
N ALA A 94 0.34 15.34 0.15
CA ALA A 94 -1.07 15.06 0.37
C ALA A 94 -1.56 14.14 -0.74
N LEU A 95 -2.08 13.01 -0.34
CA LEU A 95 -2.76 12.08 -1.23
C LEU A 95 -4.22 12.44 -1.25
N ALA A 96 -4.70 12.89 -2.36
CA ALA A 96 -6.13 13.00 -2.57
C ALA A 96 -6.71 11.58 -2.73
N PRO A 97 -8.02 11.41 -2.81
CA PRO A 97 -8.63 10.09 -2.85
C PRO A 97 -8.07 9.20 -3.96
N CYS A 98 -7.91 7.91 -3.68
CA CYS A 98 -7.64 6.93 -4.72
C CYS A 98 -8.82 5.96 -4.81
N GLU A 99 -9.12 5.52 -6.02
CA GLU A 99 -10.31 4.72 -6.30
C GLU A 99 -9.94 3.49 -7.11
N ALA A 100 -10.48 2.34 -6.70
CA ALA A 100 -10.35 1.10 -7.45
C ALA A 100 -11.32 1.13 -8.63
N ILE A 101 -10.79 1.12 -9.84
CA ILE A 101 -11.59 1.21 -11.07
C ILE A 101 -11.71 -0.10 -11.81
N GLN A 102 -11.00 -1.12 -11.34
CA GLN A 102 -11.10 -2.48 -11.87
C GLN A 102 -10.97 -3.50 -10.78
#